data_b439fe26b64a0830f0521a4fb6a44fb5
#
_entry.id   b439fe26b64a0830f0521a4fb6a44fb5
#
_cell.length_a   1.000
_cell.length_b   1.000
_cell.length_c   1.000
_cell.angle_alpha   90.00
_cell.angle_beta   90.00
_cell.angle_gamma   90.00
#
_symmetry.space_group_name_H-M   'P 1'
#
loop_
_entity.id
_entity.type
_entity.pdbx_description
1 polymer ?
#
loop_
_entity_poly.entity_id
_entity_poly.type
_entity_poly.pdbx_seq_one_letter_code
_entity_poly.pdbx_strand_id
1 'polypeptide(L)'
;GLYHHYGVPKYALDKKMFGIFEHRPFSSDQVYAGVQQPGSLPETMELSPANVYGRQKLEMEQRMLDACPDTVLLRATWMYDLPSYGLPIRGNLPLNLIKATMYGEKLRFSSRDYRGVTYVRQAVENLVPAANLPGGVYNYGSENREDMVTTALAFAEALRLPDADNLIEAVDWQRNLAMDCGKLRGYGIRFDATQEGICHCLNDYGVADL
;
A
#
# COMPACT_ATOMS: atom_id res chain seq x y z
N GLY A 1 12.68 -9.90 4.11
CA GLY A 1 13.18 -8.70 4.68
C GLY A 1 12.21 -7.79 5.44
N LEU A 2 10.87 -7.94 5.37
CA LEU A 2 9.91 -7.11 6.11
C LEU A 2 9.96 -7.35 7.63
N TYR A 3 10.25 -8.57 8.05
CA TYR A 3 10.23 -8.97 9.47
C TYR A 3 11.29 -8.28 10.36
N HIS A 4 12.38 -7.82 9.79
CA HIS A 4 13.42 -7.11 10.54
C HIS A 4 13.16 -5.60 10.67
N HIS A 5 12.16 -5.06 9.97
CA HIS A 5 11.96 -3.61 9.87
C HIS A 5 10.79 -3.06 10.68
N TYR A 6 9.85 -3.91 11.14
CA TYR A 6 8.60 -3.44 11.75
C TYR A 6 8.38 -3.91 13.20
N GLY A 7 9.44 -4.31 13.89
CA GLY A 7 9.39 -4.52 15.34
C GLY A 7 8.30 -5.48 15.83
N VAL A 8 7.97 -6.51 15.03
CA VAL A 8 7.13 -7.61 15.53
C VAL A 8 7.84 -8.23 16.72
N PRO A 9 7.24 -8.27 17.92
CA PRO A 9 7.88 -8.81 19.10
C PRO A 9 8.43 -10.22 18.82
N LYS A 10 9.67 -10.47 19.18
CA LYS A 10 10.42 -11.72 18.91
C LYS A 10 9.71 -12.98 19.37
N TYR A 11 8.74 -12.88 20.29
CA TYR A 11 7.89 -13.95 20.81
C TYR A 11 6.60 -14.21 20.01
N ALA A 12 6.24 -13.33 19.05
CA ALA A 12 5.12 -13.56 18.14
C ALA A 12 5.48 -14.46 16.95
N LEU A 13 6.77 -14.82 16.82
CA LEU A 13 7.31 -15.69 15.77
C LEU A 13 7.48 -17.12 16.28
N ASP A 14 6.42 -17.69 16.84
CA ASP A 14 6.41 -19.14 17.08
C ASP A 14 6.53 -19.89 15.73
N LYS A 15 7.22 -21.05 15.72
CA LYS A 15 7.42 -21.90 14.53
C LYS A 15 6.13 -22.16 13.75
N LYS A 16 4.98 -22.13 14.43
CA LYS A 16 3.66 -22.24 13.82
C LYS A 16 3.28 -21.04 12.95
N MET A 17 3.70 -19.82 13.33
CA MET A 17 3.52 -18.62 12.51
C MET A 17 4.49 -18.58 11.32
N PHE A 18 5.71 -19.08 11.47
CA PHE A 18 6.64 -19.21 10.33
C PHE A 18 6.06 -20.10 9.23
N GLY A 19 5.46 -21.24 9.58
CA GLY A 19 4.77 -22.13 8.62
C GLY A 19 3.56 -21.47 7.95
N ILE A 20 2.86 -20.54 8.64
CA ILE A 20 1.74 -19.78 8.07
C ILE A 20 2.19 -18.82 6.98
N PHE A 21 3.42 -18.27 7.05
CA PHE A 21 3.94 -17.29 6.09
C PHE A 21 4.83 -17.89 4.98
N GLU A 22 5.22 -19.14 5.05
CA GLU A 22 6.09 -19.80 4.05
C GLU A 22 5.51 -19.77 2.62
N HIS A 23 4.19 -19.82 2.49
CA HIS A 23 3.49 -19.82 1.19
C HIS A 23 2.61 -18.57 0.97
N ARG A 24 2.98 -17.43 1.55
CA ARG A 24 2.21 -16.17 1.46
C ARG A 24 3.10 -14.98 1.13
N PRO A 25 3.65 -14.97 -0.09
CA PRO A 25 4.52 -13.89 -0.52
C PRO A 25 3.72 -12.62 -0.84
N PHE A 26 4.36 -11.47 -0.60
CA PHE A 26 3.86 -10.21 -1.08
C PHE A 26 4.21 -10.02 -2.56
N SER A 27 3.20 -9.77 -3.36
CA SER A 27 3.29 -9.16 -4.66
C SER A 27 3.12 -7.63 -4.55
N SER A 28 2.76 -6.93 -5.60
CA SER A 28 2.69 -5.47 -5.64
C SER A 28 1.63 -4.98 -6.61
N ASP A 29 1.07 -3.81 -6.35
CA ASP A 29 0.26 -3.04 -7.28
C ASP A 29 0.98 -2.78 -8.62
N GLN A 30 2.31 -2.86 -8.66
CA GLN A 30 3.11 -2.66 -9.87
C GLN A 30 2.87 -3.73 -10.96
N VAL A 31 2.18 -4.81 -10.66
CA VAL A 31 1.71 -5.77 -11.67
C VAL A 31 0.69 -5.13 -12.61
N TYR A 32 0.02 -4.07 -12.17
CA TYR A 32 -0.92 -3.27 -12.96
C TYR A 32 -0.24 -2.12 -13.73
N ALA A 33 1.07 -1.92 -13.59
CA ALA A 33 1.78 -0.83 -14.26
C ALA A 33 1.62 -0.92 -15.79
N GLY A 34 1.15 0.14 -16.39
CA GLY A 34 0.87 0.21 -17.84
C GLY A 34 -0.60 0.02 -18.21
N VAL A 35 -1.46 -0.37 -17.27
CA VAL A 35 -2.91 -0.38 -17.47
C VAL A 35 -3.41 1.04 -17.70
N GLN A 36 -4.13 1.25 -18.82
CA GLN A 36 -4.70 2.54 -19.20
C GLN A 36 -6.21 2.62 -18.91
N GLN A 37 -6.82 1.48 -18.59
CA GLN A 37 -8.25 1.42 -18.28
C GLN A 37 -8.57 2.25 -17.04
N PRO A 38 -9.59 3.12 -17.07
CA PRO A 38 -10.02 3.86 -15.88
C PRO A 38 -10.75 2.95 -14.89
N GLY A 39 -10.83 3.40 -13.63
CA GLY A 39 -11.54 2.69 -12.56
C GLY A 39 -10.65 1.69 -11.81
N SER A 40 -11.27 0.98 -10.87
CA SER A 40 -10.58 0.03 -10.02
C SER A 40 -10.25 -1.27 -10.74
N LEU A 41 -9.08 -1.83 -10.46
CA LEU A 41 -8.47 -2.95 -11.18
C LEU A 41 -8.66 -4.25 -10.39
N PRO A 42 -9.47 -5.21 -10.88
CA PRO A 42 -9.68 -6.49 -10.21
C PRO A 42 -8.53 -7.46 -10.48
N GLU A 43 -8.42 -8.50 -9.63
CA GLU A 43 -7.39 -9.54 -9.74
C GLU A 43 -7.50 -10.39 -11.03
N THR A 44 -8.68 -10.41 -11.63
CA THR A 44 -8.99 -11.20 -12.84
C THR A 44 -8.52 -10.55 -14.14
N MET A 45 -7.99 -9.33 -14.07
CA MET A 45 -7.51 -8.60 -15.23
C MET A 45 -6.31 -9.30 -15.87
N GLU A 46 -6.27 -9.34 -17.20
CA GLU A 46 -5.08 -9.71 -17.95
C GLU A 46 -4.00 -8.63 -17.80
N LEU A 47 -2.77 -9.03 -17.46
CA LEU A 47 -1.71 -8.13 -17.06
C LEU A 47 -0.50 -8.21 -18.00
N SER A 48 0.02 -7.04 -18.38
CA SER A 48 1.28 -6.87 -19.10
C SER A 48 2.06 -5.68 -18.52
N PRO A 49 2.75 -5.86 -17.37
CA PRO A 49 3.36 -4.76 -16.67
C PRO A 49 4.44 -4.03 -17.49
N ALA A 50 4.34 -2.71 -17.58
CA ALA A 50 5.24 -1.87 -18.36
C ALA A 50 6.66 -1.79 -17.78
N ASN A 51 6.82 -2.01 -16.46
CA ASN A 51 8.13 -1.93 -15.80
C ASN A 51 8.68 -3.31 -15.41
N VAL A 52 10.00 -3.39 -15.21
CA VAL A 52 10.71 -4.64 -14.89
C VAL A 52 10.23 -5.22 -13.57
N TYR A 53 10.04 -4.38 -12.55
CA TYR A 53 9.62 -4.83 -11.23
C TYR A 53 8.22 -5.49 -11.26
N GLY A 54 7.27 -4.87 -11.95
CA GLY A 54 5.93 -5.45 -12.15
C GLY A 54 5.98 -6.80 -12.87
N ARG A 55 6.78 -6.90 -13.95
CA ARG A 55 6.97 -8.18 -14.68
C ARG A 55 7.55 -9.27 -13.78
N GLN A 56 8.57 -8.95 -12.98
CA GLN A 56 9.17 -9.91 -12.03
C GLN A 56 8.17 -10.36 -10.96
N LYS A 57 7.32 -9.43 -10.47
CA LYS A 57 6.27 -9.76 -9.51
C LYS A 57 5.20 -10.66 -10.12
N LEU A 58 4.76 -10.36 -11.34
CA LEU A 58 3.78 -11.18 -12.05
C LEU A 58 4.32 -12.59 -12.36
N GLU A 59 5.57 -12.68 -12.80
CA GLU A 59 6.25 -13.97 -13.03
C GLU A 59 6.38 -14.77 -11.72
N MET A 60 6.70 -14.11 -10.62
CA MET A 60 6.73 -14.74 -9.30
C MET A 60 5.34 -15.30 -8.93
N GLU A 61 4.25 -14.54 -9.13
CA GLU A 61 2.88 -14.99 -8.86
C GLU A 61 2.59 -16.29 -9.63
N GLN A 62 2.86 -16.31 -10.93
CA GLN A 62 2.61 -17.46 -11.78
C GLN A 62 3.39 -18.71 -11.32
N ARG A 63 4.70 -18.55 -11.14
CA ARG A 63 5.57 -19.65 -10.69
C ARG A 63 5.17 -20.23 -9.33
N MET A 64 4.72 -19.37 -8.41
CA MET A 64 4.31 -19.82 -7.09
C MET A 64 2.99 -20.58 -7.13
N LEU A 65 2.01 -20.10 -7.89
CA LEU A 65 0.74 -20.82 -8.05
C LEU A 65 0.89 -22.13 -8.82
N ASP A 66 1.80 -22.18 -9.80
CA ASP A 66 2.12 -23.43 -10.52
C ASP A 66 2.77 -24.46 -9.59
N ALA A 67 3.65 -24.01 -8.69
CA ALA A 67 4.33 -24.88 -7.73
C ALA A 67 3.43 -25.31 -6.56
N CYS A 68 2.57 -24.41 -6.09
CA CYS A 68 1.65 -24.64 -4.97
C CYS A 68 0.36 -23.83 -5.18
N PRO A 69 -0.72 -24.44 -5.71
CA PRO A 69 -1.98 -23.75 -5.96
C PRO A 69 -2.66 -23.17 -4.71
N ASP A 70 -2.32 -23.69 -3.52
CA ASP A 70 -2.83 -23.20 -2.24
C ASP A 70 -2.09 -21.94 -1.73
N THR A 71 -1.12 -21.42 -2.49
CA THR A 71 -0.40 -20.19 -2.16
C THR A 71 -1.33 -18.99 -2.16
N VAL A 72 -1.30 -18.18 -1.11
CA VAL A 72 -2.00 -16.88 -1.02
C VAL A 72 -1.05 -15.77 -1.39
N LEU A 73 -1.30 -15.10 -2.49
CA LEU A 73 -0.49 -14.00 -3.02
C LEU A 73 -1.18 -12.67 -2.74
N LEU A 74 -0.50 -11.76 -2.04
CA LEU A 74 -1.03 -10.47 -1.65
C LEU A 74 -0.39 -9.35 -2.49
N ARG A 75 -1.15 -8.76 -3.42
CA ARG A 75 -0.74 -7.58 -4.19
C ARG A 75 -0.88 -6.35 -3.30
N ALA A 76 0.22 -5.91 -2.72
CA ALA A 76 0.23 -4.81 -1.78
C ALA A 76 0.27 -3.45 -2.49
N THR A 77 -0.47 -2.47 -1.93
CA THR A 77 -0.38 -1.05 -2.33
C THR A 77 0.90 -0.40 -1.80
N TRP A 78 1.11 0.86 -2.10
CA TRP A 78 2.13 1.68 -1.44
C TRP A 78 1.75 1.85 0.04
N MET A 79 2.69 1.53 0.93
CA MET A 79 2.45 1.56 2.37
C MET A 79 3.19 2.72 3.04
N TYR A 80 2.63 3.24 4.13
CA TYR A 80 3.24 4.27 4.95
C TYR A 80 3.08 3.99 6.43
N ASP A 81 3.95 4.62 7.21
CA ASP A 81 3.87 4.79 8.65
C ASP A 81 4.57 6.09 9.04
N LEU A 82 4.36 6.53 10.28
CA LEU A 82 5.13 7.61 10.89
C LEU A 82 6.37 7.06 11.62
N PRO A 83 7.45 7.85 11.78
CA PRO A 83 8.63 7.42 12.51
C PRO A 83 8.29 7.08 13.96
N SER A 84 8.64 5.87 14.38
CA SER A 84 8.41 5.41 15.75
C SER A 84 9.47 4.38 16.17
N TYR A 85 9.59 4.16 17.47
CA TYR A 85 10.45 3.12 18.06
C TYR A 85 11.94 3.18 17.67
N GLY A 86 12.43 4.31 17.17
CA GLY A 86 13.82 4.44 16.71
C GLY A 86 14.18 3.57 15.50
N LEU A 87 13.20 3.04 14.79
CA LEU A 87 13.41 2.20 13.61
C LEU A 87 13.59 3.05 12.35
N PRO A 88 14.50 2.65 11.44
CA PRO A 88 14.67 3.34 10.18
C PRO A 88 13.44 3.11 9.29
N ILE A 89 12.79 4.20 8.87
CA ILE A 89 11.68 4.19 7.92
C ILE A 89 12.17 4.68 6.56
N ARG A 90 11.76 3.99 5.49
CA ARG A 90 11.96 4.46 4.12
C ARG A 90 11.02 5.62 3.81
N GLY A 91 11.37 6.45 2.82
CA GLY A 91 10.49 7.49 2.30
C GLY A 91 9.11 6.93 1.91
N ASN A 92 8.07 7.58 2.41
CA ASN A 92 6.67 7.27 2.14
C ASN A 92 5.91 8.59 1.98
N LEU A 93 4.63 8.56 1.61
CA LEU A 93 3.89 9.78 1.30
C LEU A 93 3.92 10.80 2.44
N PRO A 94 3.51 10.51 3.70
CA PRO A 94 3.60 11.46 4.80
C PRO A 94 5.00 12.02 5.01
N LEU A 95 6.02 11.16 5.05
CA LEU A 95 7.40 11.60 5.29
C LEU A 95 7.94 12.47 4.16
N ASN A 96 7.57 12.18 2.91
CA ASN A 96 7.99 12.99 1.77
C ASN A 96 7.35 14.39 1.85
N LEU A 97 6.07 14.48 2.23
CA LEU A 97 5.37 15.75 2.45
C LEU A 97 6.03 16.57 3.58
N ILE A 98 6.27 15.95 4.73
CA ILE A 98 6.94 16.60 5.88
C ILE A 98 8.33 17.12 5.47
N LYS A 99 9.14 16.30 4.80
CA LYS A 99 10.48 16.69 4.34
C LYS A 99 10.43 17.83 3.34
N ALA A 100 9.55 17.76 2.35
CA ALA A 100 9.40 18.83 1.35
C ALA A 100 9.01 20.15 2.01
N THR A 101 8.11 20.14 3.01
CA THR A 101 7.77 21.32 3.81
C THR A 101 8.99 21.87 4.55
N MET A 102 9.78 21.00 5.20
CA MET A 102 10.97 21.42 5.96
C MET A 102 12.07 22.04 5.10
N TYR A 103 12.22 21.56 3.86
CA TYR A 103 13.26 22.03 2.95
C TYR A 103 12.79 23.06 1.92
N GLY A 104 11.50 23.42 1.92
CA GLY A 104 10.91 24.34 0.93
C GLY A 104 10.93 23.75 -0.49
N GLU A 105 10.85 22.41 -0.60
CA GLU A 105 10.83 21.69 -1.87
C GLU A 105 9.40 21.45 -2.33
N LYS A 106 9.20 21.27 -3.65
CA LYS A 106 7.92 20.84 -4.21
C LYS A 106 7.93 19.36 -4.56
N LEU A 107 6.82 18.69 -4.28
CA LEU A 107 6.57 17.33 -4.71
C LEU A 107 5.70 17.29 -5.96
N ARG A 108 6.04 16.43 -6.90
CA ARG A 108 5.35 16.31 -8.18
C ARG A 108 4.39 15.13 -8.17
N PHE A 109 3.11 15.42 -8.33
CA PHE A 109 2.05 14.43 -8.47
C PHE A 109 1.19 14.70 -9.70
N SER A 110 0.52 13.68 -10.23
CA SER A 110 -0.37 13.82 -11.37
C SER A 110 -1.84 13.64 -10.96
N SER A 111 -2.71 14.49 -11.51
CA SER A 111 -4.17 14.34 -11.44
C SER A 111 -4.70 13.18 -12.30
N ARG A 112 -3.81 12.45 -12.99
CA ARG A 112 -4.11 11.24 -13.77
C ARG A 112 -3.38 10.01 -13.23
N ASP A 113 -2.91 10.09 -11.99
CA ASP A 113 -2.26 9.00 -11.26
C ASP A 113 -3.19 8.53 -10.13
N TYR A 114 -3.65 7.29 -10.20
CA TYR A 114 -4.57 6.69 -9.24
C TYR A 114 -3.92 5.48 -8.58
N ARG A 115 -3.86 5.48 -7.26
CA ARG A 115 -3.36 4.34 -6.48
C ARG A 115 -3.80 4.42 -5.02
N GLY A 116 -3.91 3.27 -4.38
CA GLY A 116 -4.09 3.19 -2.94
C GLY A 116 -2.79 3.48 -2.17
N VAL A 117 -2.93 4.08 -0.99
CA VAL A 117 -1.82 4.31 -0.04
C VAL A 117 -2.29 3.82 1.33
N THR A 118 -1.65 2.78 1.85
CA THR A 118 -2.14 2.01 3.00
C THR A 118 -1.34 2.29 4.26
N TYR A 119 -2.03 2.52 5.37
CA TYR A 119 -1.42 2.53 6.69
C TYR A 119 -0.90 1.13 7.05
N VAL A 120 0.39 1.02 7.34
CA VAL A 120 1.07 -0.28 7.47
C VAL A 120 0.55 -1.12 8.63
N ARG A 121 0.08 -0.50 9.72
CA ARG A 121 -0.50 -1.22 10.85
C ARG A 121 -1.71 -2.06 10.42
N GLN A 122 -2.61 -1.49 9.64
CA GLN A 122 -3.76 -2.25 9.10
C GLN A 122 -3.32 -3.41 8.20
N ALA A 123 -2.26 -3.21 7.42
CA ALA A 123 -1.69 -4.31 6.64
C ALA A 123 -1.16 -5.43 7.53
N VAL A 124 -0.50 -5.10 8.65
CA VAL A 124 0.00 -6.09 9.61
C VAL A 124 -1.15 -6.81 10.34
N GLU A 125 -2.15 -6.09 10.80
CA GLU A 125 -3.32 -6.64 11.50
C GLU A 125 -4.12 -7.61 10.61
N ASN A 126 -4.22 -7.30 9.33
CA ASN A 126 -4.90 -8.13 8.34
C ASN A 126 -4.08 -9.35 7.84
N LEU A 127 -2.80 -9.49 8.23
CA LEU A 127 -1.97 -10.63 7.78
C LEU A 127 -2.47 -11.97 8.29
N VAL A 128 -2.88 -12.05 9.55
CA VAL A 128 -3.35 -13.31 10.13
C VAL A 128 -4.67 -13.77 9.50
N PRO A 129 -5.70 -12.90 9.36
CA PRO A 129 -6.87 -13.24 8.56
C PRO A 129 -6.53 -13.63 7.12
N ALA A 130 -5.65 -12.88 6.44
CA ALA A 130 -5.24 -13.15 5.07
C ALA A 130 -4.51 -14.50 4.93
N ALA A 131 -3.82 -14.94 5.96
CA ALA A 131 -3.14 -16.24 5.98
C ALA A 131 -4.10 -17.43 5.88
N ASN A 132 -5.37 -17.25 6.20
CA ASN A 132 -6.39 -18.29 6.15
C ASN A 132 -7.26 -18.26 4.88
N LEU A 133 -6.93 -17.40 3.92
CA LEU A 133 -7.62 -17.32 2.63
C LEU A 133 -7.35 -18.59 1.80
N PRO A 134 -8.29 -18.97 0.93
CA PRO A 134 -8.03 -19.94 -0.12
C PRO A 134 -6.86 -19.50 -1.01
N GLY A 135 -6.13 -20.44 -1.59
CA GLY A 135 -5.07 -20.14 -2.55
C GLY A 135 -5.53 -19.24 -3.69
N GLY A 136 -4.64 -18.38 -4.14
CA GLY A 136 -4.89 -17.43 -5.22
C GLY A 136 -4.35 -16.03 -4.96
N VAL A 137 -4.66 -15.12 -5.86
CA VAL A 137 -4.19 -13.72 -5.82
C VAL A 137 -5.27 -12.83 -5.20
N TYR A 138 -4.83 -11.89 -4.36
CA TYR A 138 -5.69 -10.91 -3.68
C TYR A 138 -5.07 -9.52 -3.72
N ASN A 139 -5.83 -8.53 -4.13
CA ASN A 139 -5.50 -7.13 -3.94
C ASN A 139 -5.54 -6.79 -2.44
N TYR A 140 -4.47 -6.18 -1.91
CA TYR A 140 -4.26 -6.06 -0.48
C TYR A 140 -3.83 -4.65 -0.08
N GLY A 141 -4.75 -3.90 0.48
CA GLY A 141 -4.51 -2.53 0.94
C GLY A 141 -5.73 -1.63 0.78
N SER A 142 -5.52 -0.35 1.04
CA SER A 142 -6.51 0.71 0.94
C SER A 142 -6.90 0.96 -0.51
N GLU A 143 -8.20 1.08 -0.76
CA GLU A 143 -8.70 1.60 -2.03
C GLU A 143 -8.59 3.12 -2.05
N ASN A 144 -8.47 3.69 -3.25
CA ASN A 144 -8.46 5.13 -3.46
C ASN A 144 -9.21 5.47 -4.74
N ARG A 145 -10.17 6.39 -4.65
CA ARG A 145 -10.94 6.90 -5.78
C ARG A 145 -10.41 8.22 -6.31
N GLU A 146 -9.58 8.88 -5.50
CA GLU A 146 -9.00 10.17 -5.81
C GLU A 146 -7.65 10.00 -6.54
N ASP A 147 -7.30 11.00 -7.33
CA ASP A 147 -5.97 11.10 -7.92
C ASP A 147 -4.90 11.43 -6.87
N MET A 148 -3.62 11.32 -7.25
CA MET A 148 -2.51 11.53 -6.34
C MET A 148 -2.27 13.00 -5.96
N VAL A 149 -2.74 13.97 -6.72
CA VAL A 149 -2.70 15.40 -6.31
C VAL A 149 -3.68 15.62 -5.17
N THR A 150 -4.94 15.21 -5.35
CA THR A 150 -6.00 15.28 -4.33
C THR A 150 -5.61 14.49 -3.08
N THR A 151 -5.07 13.29 -3.27
CA THR A 151 -4.60 12.43 -2.17
C THR A 151 -3.48 13.10 -1.37
N ALA A 152 -2.48 13.67 -2.04
CA ALA A 152 -1.35 14.31 -1.37
C ALA A 152 -1.77 15.59 -0.62
N LEU A 153 -2.71 16.38 -1.18
CA LEU A 153 -3.31 17.52 -0.48
C LEU A 153 -4.07 17.09 0.78
N ALA A 154 -4.90 16.05 0.70
CA ALA A 154 -5.62 15.51 1.86
C ALA A 154 -4.66 15.03 2.97
N PHE A 155 -3.53 14.40 2.60
CA PHE A 155 -2.49 14.00 3.55
C PHE A 155 -1.77 15.21 4.17
N ALA A 156 -1.46 16.24 3.37
CA ALA A 156 -0.84 17.47 3.85
C ALA A 156 -1.76 18.21 4.82
N GLU A 157 -3.06 18.28 4.54
CA GLU A 157 -4.09 18.84 5.41
C GLU A 157 -4.21 18.07 6.72
N ALA A 158 -4.33 16.74 6.66
CA ALA A 158 -4.39 15.89 7.85
C ALA A 158 -3.16 16.05 8.75
N LEU A 159 -1.97 16.20 8.15
CA LEU A 159 -0.70 16.48 8.84
C LEU A 159 -0.56 17.96 9.28
N ARG A 160 -1.54 18.82 8.98
CA ARG A 160 -1.51 20.27 9.28
C ARG A 160 -0.26 20.95 8.75
N LEU A 161 0.22 20.55 7.56
CA LEU A 161 1.39 21.16 6.95
C LEU A 161 1.06 22.57 6.42
N PRO A 162 1.90 23.58 6.71
CA PRO A 162 1.69 24.92 6.17
C PRO A 162 1.85 24.93 4.64
N ASP A 163 1.14 25.81 3.97
CA ASP A 163 1.21 26.07 2.52
C ASP A 163 1.04 24.81 1.65
N ALA A 164 0.15 23.91 2.03
CA ALA A 164 -0.08 22.61 1.36
C ALA A 164 -0.28 22.79 -0.17
N ASP A 165 -1.01 23.81 -0.60
CA ASP A 165 -1.26 24.09 -2.02
C ASP A 165 0.03 24.43 -2.80
N ASN A 166 1.00 25.05 -2.15
CA ASN A 166 2.28 25.39 -2.77
C ASN A 166 3.30 24.25 -2.71
N LEU A 167 3.04 23.23 -1.87
CA LEU A 167 3.89 22.06 -1.70
C LEU A 167 3.82 21.11 -2.88
N ILE A 168 2.71 21.11 -3.62
CA ILE A 168 2.43 20.15 -4.68
C ILE A 168 2.48 20.84 -6.04
N GLU A 169 3.34 20.32 -6.92
CA GLU A 169 3.40 20.65 -8.33
C GLU A 169 2.62 19.61 -9.12
N ALA A 170 1.49 20.00 -9.70
CA ALA A 170 0.72 19.12 -10.57
C ALA A 170 1.47 18.93 -11.91
N VAL A 171 1.60 17.67 -12.32
CA VAL A 171 2.25 17.24 -13.57
C VAL A 171 1.32 16.34 -14.37
N ASP A 172 1.64 16.12 -15.66
CA ASP A 172 0.80 15.31 -16.55
C ASP A 172 1.50 14.00 -16.93
N TRP A 173 1.32 12.96 -16.13
CA TRP A 173 1.55 11.57 -16.53
C TRP A 173 0.33 10.73 -16.18
N GLN A 174 0.10 9.66 -16.91
CA GLN A 174 -1.01 8.75 -16.65
C GLN A 174 -0.50 7.46 -16.00
N ARG A 175 -1.14 7.08 -14.90
CA ARG A 175 -0.92 5.80 -14.23
C ARG A 175 -2.19 5.36 -13.51
N ASN A 176 -2.57 4.10 -13.66
CA ASN A 176 -3.63 3.51 -12.86
C ASN A 176 -3.12 2.26 -12.13
N LEU A 177 -3.06 2.34 -10.80
CA LEU A 177 -2.75 1.27 -9.86
C LEU A 177 -3.85 1.16 -8.79
N ALA A 178 -5.02 1.73 -9.05
CA ALA A 178 -6.16 1.69 -8.13
C ALA A 178 -6.76 0.29 -8.13
N MET A 179 -6.45 -0.50 -7.12
CA MET A 179 -6.91 -1.87 -6.98
C MET A 179 -8.36 -1.94 -6.48
N ASP A 180 -9.14 -2.88 -7.00
CA ASP A 180 -10.40 -3.32 -6.40
C ASP A 180 -10.12 -4.40 -5.36
N CYS A 181 -10.43 -4.14 -4.11
CA CYS A 181 -10.28 -5.08 -3.00
C CYS A 181 -11.60 -5.81 -2.66
N GLY A 182 -12.55 -5.84 -3.57
CA GLY A 182 -13.87 -6.49 -3.40
C GLY A 182 -13.77 -7.97 -3.07
N LYS A 183 -12.84 -8.69 -3.71
CA LYS A 183 -12.57 -10.10 -3.43
C LYS A 183 -12.15 -10.30 -1.97
N LEU A 184 -11.22 -9.48 -1.48
CA LEU A 184 -10.73 -9.54 -0.10
C LEU A 184 -11.84 -9.20 0.91
N ARG A 185 -12.65 -8.17 0.62
CA ARG A 185 -13.82 -7.80 1.44
C ARG A 185 -14.85 -8.92 1.55
N GLY A 186 -15.01 -9.75 0.53
CA GLY A 186 -15.87 -10.93 0.54
C GLY A 186 -15.49 -11.95 1.62
N TYR A 187 -14.24 -11.96 2.05
CA TYR A 187 -13.73 -12.78 3.15
C TYR A 187 -13.68 -12.03 4.50
N GLY A 188 -14.29 -10.85 4.59
CA GLY A 188 -14.35 -10.07 5.82
C GLY A 188 -13.11 -9.26 6.16
N ILE A 189 -12.09 -9.27 5.30
CA ILE A 189 -10.86 -8.49 5.47
C ILE A 189 -11.05 -7.11 4.85
N ARG A 190 -10.83 -6.05 5.64
CA ARG A 190 -11.10 -4.68 5.26
C ARG A 190 -9.92 -3.78 5.59
N PHE A 191 -9.77 -2.76 4.77
CA PHE A 191 -8.87 -1.63 4.98
C PHE A 191 -9.72 -0.35 4.96
N ASP A 192 -9.29 0.66 5.69
CA ASP A 192 -9.81 2.01 5.53
C ASP A 192 -9.51 2.50 4.10
N ALA A 193 -10.32 3.41 3.58
CA ALA A 193 -9.95 4.14 2.38
C ALA A 193 -8.68 4.96 2.62
N THR A 194 -7.95 5.29 1.56
CA THR A 194 -6.64 5.96 1.68
C THR A 194 -6.69 7.23 2.55
N GLN A 195 -7.72 8.06 2.40
CA GLN A 195 -7.88 9.30 3.18
C GLN A 195 -8.31 9.05 4.64
N GLU A 196 -9.04 7.99 4.89
CA GLU A 196 -9.42 7.58 6.27
C GLU A 196 -8.21 7.02 7.02
N GLY A 197 -7.36 6.29 6.31
CA GLY A 197 -6.18 5.64 6.88
C GLY A 197 -5.18 6.63 7.48
N ILE A 198 -5.01 7.85 6.93
CA ILE A 198 -4.11 8.84 7.53
C ILE A 198 -4.68 9.39 8.84
N CYS A 199 -5.99 9.60 8.93
CA CYS A 199 -6.64 10.01 10.18
C CYS A 199 -6.49 8.93 11.25
N HIS A 200 -6.69 7.67 10.88
CA HIS A 200 -6.47 6.53 11.77
C HIS A 200 -5.01 6.46 12.25
N CYS A 201 -4.06 6.60 11.35
CA CYS A 201 -2.63 6.64 11.69
C CYS A 201 -2.32 7.75 12.71
N LEU A 202 -2.81 8.97 12.48
CA LEU A 202 -2.59 10.10 13.37
C LEU A 202 -3.22 9.88 14.75
N ASN A 203 -4.41 9.29 14.82
CA ASN A 203 -5.06 8.91 16.08
C ASN A 203 -4.22 7.91 16.87
N ASP A 204 -3.69 6.87 16.21
CA ASP A 204 -2.85 5.85 16.84
C ASP A 204 -1.57 6.43 17.43
N TYR A 205 -1.04 7.51 16.84
CA TYR A 205 0.12 8.24 17.34
C TYR A 205 -0.22 9.36 18.33
N GLY A 206 -1.52 9.57 18.63
CA GLY A 206 -1.98 10.64 19.54
C GLY A 206 -1.73 12.05 18.99
N VAL A 207 -1.66 12.20 17.67
CA VAL A 207 -1.35 13.49 17.00
C VAL A 207 -2.64 14.19 16.51
N ALA A 208 -3.77 13.50 16.47
CA ALA A 208 -5.02 14.04 15.92
C ALA A 208 -5.57 15.23 16.72
N ASP A 209 -5.29 15.31 18.03
CA ASP A 209 -5.83 16.31 18.94
C ASP A 209 -4.86 17.49 19.20
N LEU A 210 -3.70 17.52 18.54
CA LEU A 210 -2.75 18.63 18.57
C LEU A 210 -3.01 19.64 17.47
#